data_edad599c9b6bf78be59a66110c07f96e
#
_entry.id   edad599c9b6bf78be59a66110c07f96e
#
_cell.length_a   1.000
_cell.length_b   1.000
_cell.length_c   1.000
_cell.angle_alpha   90.00
_cell.angle_beta   90.00
_cell.angle_gamma   90.00
#
_symmetry.space_group_name_H-M   'P 1'
#
loop_
_entity.id
_entity.type
_entity.pdbx_description
1 polymer ?
#
loop_
_entity_poly.entity_id
_entity_poly.type
_entity_poly.pdbx_seq_one_letter_code
_entity_poly.pdbx_strand_id
1 'polypeptide(L)'
;MHSKEEVAVFLRCRERGMGVAEAAEFAGVPARTAAKWSAGALPHSAAGRALPAVGARMGATEPRGRAPAMDQRRPGLCEPARRGPLSGLTPDQVENLLLRAVLADLKAGGWDPASISNRSKCELGERLRAATGQPLRSITRFLGMSKSSYEYHRARLGRDRDADIRAEVVRLFREGRGSWGYRTIWARLRAAGTRASEKRVRRVMREEGLEVVYNRRRRRGYSSYAGEVSAAPPNLVARRFRASAPDELWLTDITEFALPCGQKVYLSPVVDCFDGRPAAWSVGTSPTAELANSSLLKAIAQRRPGARTTIHSDRGGHYRWPGWVAICEEHGLVRSMSAKGCSPDNSACEGFFGRLKNEFFYHRDWRGVGAGEFIRRLEEYLEYYREGRIKRSLGWMSPNEYRRSLGYAA
;
A
#
# COMPACT_ATOMS: atom_id res chain seq x y z
N MET A 1 7.52 -29.90 -10.60
CA MET A 1 6.21 -29.33 -10.95
C MET A 1 5.18 -30.43 -10.72
N HIS A 2 4.12 -30.17 -10.00
CA HIS A 2 3.06 -31.16 -9.77
C HIS A 2 2.10 -31.20 -10.95
N SER A 3 1.64 -32.42 -11.32
CA SER A 3 0.73 -32.63 -12.44
C SER A 3 -0.70 -32.17 -12.09
N LYS A 4 -1.50 -31.88 -13.14
CA LYS A 4 -2.94 -31.58 -12.97
C LYS A 4 -3.70 -32.72 -12.31
N GLU A 5 -3.24 -33.97 -12.54
CA GLU A 5 -3.82 -35.19 -12.01
C GLU A 5 -3.58 -35.29 -10.49
N GLU A 6 -2.37 -35.02 -10.00
CA GLU A 6 -2.05 -35.02 -8.57
C GLU A 6 -2.92 -34.01 -7.81
N VAL A 7 -3.12 -32.81 -8.36
CA VAL A 7 -4.00 -31.80 -7.78
C VAL A 7 -5.46 -32.30 -7.74
N ALA A 8 -5.95 -32.89 -8.83
CA ALA A 8 -7.31 -33.36 -8.90
C ALA A 8 -7.57 -34.56 -7.98
N VAL A 9 -6.58 -35.45 -7.79
CA VAL A 9 -6.66 -36.57 -6.84
C VAL A 9 -6.71 -36.03 -5.42
N PHE A 10 -5.83 -35.12 -5.06
CA PHE A 10 -5.80 -34.50 -3.73
C PHE A 10 -7.15 -33.85 -3.38
N LEU A 11 -7.71 -33.03 -4.29
CA LEU A 11 -8.98 -32.33 -4.05
C LEU A 11 -10.14 -33.32 -3.88
N ARG A 12 -10.22 -34.38 -4.68
CA ARG A 12 -11.24 -35.47 -4.54
C ARG A 12 -11.13 -36.19 -3.20
N CYS A 13 -9.93 -36.46 -2.72
CA CYS A 13 -9.72 -37.05 -1.39
C CYS A 13 -10.22 -36.11 -0.28
N ARG A 14 -9.96 -34.80 -0.40
CA ARG A 14 -10.46 -33.80 0.54
C ARG A 14 -11.99 -33.65 0.52
N GLU A 15 -12.63 -33.72 -0.65
CA GLU A 15 -14.09 -33.73 -0.80
C GLU A 15 -14.74 -34.94 -0.13
N ARG A 16 -14.02 -36.06 -0.06
CA ARG A 16 -14.46 -37.28 0.63
C ARG A 16 -14.18 -37.29 2.14
N GLY A 17 -13.70 -36.16 2.70
CA GLY A 17 -13.47 -35.98 4.12
C GLY A 17 -12.12 -36.46 4.66
N MET A 18 -11.20 -36.89 3.78
CA MET A 18 -9.85 -37.33 4.20
C MET A 18 -9.05 -36.18 4.80
N GLY A 19 -8.21 -36.45 5.79
CA GLY A 19 -7.28 -35.47 6.38
C GLY A 19 -6.29 -34.92 5.33
N VAL A 20 -5.70 -33.74 5.58
CA VAL A 20 -4.72 -33.14 4.65
C VAL A 20 -3.50 -34.02 4.43
N ALA A 21 -2.98 -34.65 5.52
CA ALA A 21 -1.84 -35.54 5.46
C ALA A 21 -2.15 -36.83 4.69
N GLU A 22 -3.29 -37.43 4.95
CA GLU A 22 -3.77 -38.67 4.30
C GLU A 22 -4.05 -38.42 2.81
N ALA A 23 -4.72 -37.33 2.46
CA ALA A 23 -4.96 -36.92 1.09
C ALA A 23 -3.66 -36.61 0.32
N ALA A 24 -2.65 -36.07 1.01
CA ALA A 24 -1.33 -35.80 0.44
C ALA A 24 -0.60 -37.11 0.07
N GLU A 25 -0.60 -38.07 0.98
CA GLU A 25 0.00 -39.40 0.78
C GLU A 25 -0.67 -40.11 -0.39
N PHE A 26 -2.01 -40.12 -0.43
CA PHE A 26 -2.78 -40.75 -1.49
C PHE A 26 -2.56 -40.10 -2.87
N ALA A 27 -2.35 -38.80 -2.91
CA ALA A 27 -2.07 -38.04 -4.13
C ALA A 27 -0.57 -38.03 -4.51
N GLY A 28 0.31 -38.63 -3.71
CA GLY A 28 1.75 -38.66 -3.96
C GLY A 28 2.42 -37.30 -3.87
N VAL A 29 1.88 -36.35 -3.07
CA VAL A 29 2.40 -34.99 -2.95
C VAL A 29 2.98 -34.71 -1.56
N PRO A 30 4.07 -33.91 -1.45
CA PRO A 30 4.63 -33.54 -0.16
C PRO A 30 3.61 -32.83 0.74
N ALA A 31 3.58 -33.15 2.03
CA ALA A 31 2.66 -32.57 3.01
C ALA A 31 2.65 -31.03 3.02
N ARG A 32 3.83 -30.39 2.82
CA ARG A 32 3.96 -28.94 2.72
C ARG A 32 3.26 -28.36 1.48
N THR A 33 3.21 -29.11 0.38
CA THR A 33 2.50 -28.72 -0.85
C THR A 33 1.00 -28.89 -0.67
N ALA A 34 0.56 -29.99 -0.07
CA ALA A 34 -0.82 -30.28 0.25
C ALA A 34 -1.43 -29.23 1.21
N ALA A 35 -0.67 -28.78 2.21
CA ALA A 35 -1.08 -27.70 3.09
C ALA A 35 -1.32 -26.38 2.35
N LYS A 36 -0.46 -26.04 1.36
CA LYS A 36 -0.65 -24.85 0.50
C LYS A 36 -1.89 -24.97 -0.37
N TRP A 37 -2.16 -26.16 -0.92
CA TRP A 37 -3.34 -26.39 -1.74
C TRP A 37 -4.63 -26.35 -0.92
N SER A 38 -4.61 -26.84 0.31
CA SER A 38 -5.73 -26.70 1.25
C SER A 38 -6.00 -25.26 1.66
N ALA A 39 -4.99 -24.38 1.64
CA ALA A 39 -5.11 -22.94 1.87
C ALA A 39 -5.46 -22.14 0.59
N GLY A 40 -5.82 -22.81 -0.52
CA GLY A 40 -6.25 -22.16 -1.77
C GLY A 40 -5.13 -21.79 -2.74
N ALA A 41 -3.86 -22.08 -2.45
CA ALA A 41 -2.72 -21.78 -3.33
C ALA A 41 -2.47 -22.92 -4.34
N LEU A 42 -3.36 -23.10 -5.32
CA LEU A 42 -3.22 -24.10 -6.39
C LEU A 42 -2.19 -23.64 -7.45
N PRO A 43 -1.45 -24.57 -8.10
CA PRO A 43 -0.50 -24.21 -9.15
C PRO A 43 -1.20 -23.63 -10.38
N HIS A 44 -0.58 -22.64 -11.02
CA HIS A 44 -1.13 -21.93 -12.19
C HIS A 44 -1.45 -22.83 -13.40
N SER A 45 -0.85 -24.00 -13.50
CA SER A 45 -1.16 -25.01 -14.53
C SER A 45 -2.53 -25.68 -14.36
N ALA A 46 -3.18 -25.53 -13.20
CA ALA A 46 -4.51 -26.04 -12.90
C ALA A 46 -5.62 -24.98 -13.04
N ALA A 47 -5.28 -23.74 -13.33
CA ALA A 47 -6.19 -22.58 -13.37
C ALA A 47 -7.09 -22.51 -14.62
N GLY A 48 -7.28 -23.61 -15.34
CA GLY A 48 -8.17 -23.68 -16.51
C GLY A 48 -9.64 -23.99 -16.21
N ARG A 49 -10.02 -24.32 -14.98
CA ARG A 49 -11.40 -24.43 -14.48
C ARG A 49 -11.38 -24.09 -12.99
N ALA A 50 -12.04 -22.98 -12.64
CA ALA A 50 -12.35 -22.70 -11.25
C ALA A 50 -13.26 -23.83 -10.74
N LEU A 51 -12.72 -24.70 -9.90
CA LEU A 51 -13.55 -25.56 -9.07
C LEU A 51 -14.07 -24.70 -7.90
N PRO A 52 -15.36 -24.81 -7.54
CA PRO A 52 -15.93 -24.03 -6.47
C PRO A 52 -15.21 -24.34 -5.16
N ALA A 53 -14.95 -23.32 -4.38
CA ALA A 53 -14.45 -23.48 -3.02
C ALA A 53 -15.46 -24.33 -2.24
N VAL A 54 -14.99 -25.39 -1.61
CA VAL A 54 -15.81 -26.26 -0.76
C VAL A 54 -16.38 -25.41 0.37
N GLY A 55 -17.68 -25.11 0.32
CA GLY A 55 -18.39 -24.36 1.36
C GLY A 55 -19.29 -23.23 0.90
N ALA A 56 -19.34 -22.88 -0.39
CA ALA A 56 -20.28 -21.87 -0.88
C ALA A 56 -21.61 -22.51 -1.29
N ARG A 57 -22.63 -22.40 -0.45
CA ARG A 57 -24.02 -22.61 -0.84
C ARG A 57 -24.40 -21.58 -1.92
N MET A 58 -24.97 -22.06 -3.03
CA MET A 58 -25.59 -21.22 -4.05
C MET A 58 -26.74 -20.42 -3.41
N GLY A 59 -26.69 -19.13 -3.51
CA GLY A 59 -27.73 -18.18 -3.10
C GLY A 59 -27.52 -16.85 -3.78
N ALA A 60 -28.40 -16.59 -4.74
CA ALA A 60 -28.82 -15.34 -5.38
C ALA A 60 -27.95 -14.08 -5.22
N THR A 61 -27.56 -13.54 -6.37
CA THR A 61 -27.09 -12.19 -6.60
C THR A 61 -28.07 -11.13 -6.11
N GLU A 62 -27.64 -10.33 -5.11
CA GLU A 62 -28.19 -9.01 -4.87
C GLU A 62 -27.06 -7.98 -4.70
N PRO A 63 -27.28 -6.70 -5.07
CA PRO A 63 -26.22 -5.72 -5.18
C PRO A 63 -25.73 -5.27 -3.80
N ARG A 64 -24.42 -5.08 -3.68
CA ARG A 64 -23.75 -4.59 -2.47
C ARG A 64 -24.30 -3.21 -2.08
N GLY A 65 -25.29 -3.23 -1.20
CA GLY A 65 -25.71 -2.09 -0.40
C GLY A 65 -24.61 -1.75 0.61
N ARG A 66 -24.42 -0.45 0.84
CA ARG A 66 -23.57 0.11 1.88
C ARG A 66 -23.80 -0.61 3.19
N ALA A 67 -22.73 -1.07 3.83
CA ALA A 67 -22.78 -1.50 5.22
C ALA A 67 -23.34 -0.36 6.09
N PRO A 68 -24.32 -0.64 6.97
CA PRO A 68 -24.80 0.35 7.90
C PRO A 68 -23.70 0.74 8.87
N ALA A 69 -23.58 2.03 9.16
CA ALA A 69 -22.74 2.56 10.21
C ALA A 69 -23.05 1.81 11.52
N MET A 70 -22.03 1.19 12.12
CA MET A 70 -22.15 0.61 13.46
C MET A 70 -22.56 1.71 14.42
N ASP A 71 -23.76 1.57 14.96
CA ASP A 71 -24.27 2.37 16.09
C ASP A 71 -23.27 2.26 17.26
N GLN A 72 -22.55 3.34 17.54
CA GLN A 72 -21.61 3.44 18.65
C GLN A 72 -22.38 3.61 19.97
N ARG A 73 -23.30 2.73 20.28
CA ARG A 73 -23.80 2.63 21.65
C ARG A 73 -22.75 1.89 22.47
N ARG A 74 -22.04 2.64 23.31
CA ARG A 74 -21.19 2.10 24.36
C ARG A 74 -22.01 1.05 25.13
N PRO A 75 -21.51 -0.19 25.30
CA PRO A 75 -22.12 -1.09 26.27
C PRO A 75 -21.93 -0.43 27.64
N GLY A 76 -23.05 0.01 28.23
CA GLY A 76 -23.02 0.50 29.59
C GLY A 76 -22.39 -0.54 30.50
N LEU A 77 -21.53 -0.08 31.41
CA LEU A 77 -21.00 -0.89 32.49
C LEU A 77 -22.18 -1.52 33.20
N CYS A 78 -22.44 -2.81 32.96
CA CYS A 78 -23.45 -3.55 33.72
C CYS A 78 -23.07 -3.50 35.18
N GLU A 79 -24.00 -3.01 35.99
CA GLU A 79 -24.00 -3.19 37.44
C GLU A 79 -23.83 -4.68 37.78
N PRO A 80 -23.21 -5.03 38.93
CA PRO A 80 -22.98 -6.42 39.30
C PRO A 80 -24.32 -7.13 39.44
N ALA A 81 -24.59 -8.08 38.56
CA ALA A 81 -25.77 -8.92 38.57
C ALA A 81 -25.91 -9.53 39.96
N ARG A 82 -27.08 -9.32 40.56
CA ARG A 82 -27.52 -9.98 41.81
C ARG A 82 -27.32 -11.50 41.65
N ARG A 83 -26.87 -12.15 42.74
CA ARG A 83 -26.66 -13.59 42.79
C ARG A 83 -27.87 -14.32 42.21
N GLY A 84 -27.76 -14.80 40.98
CA GLY A 84 -28.81 -15.59 40.33
C GLY A 84 -28.67 -17.08 40.67
N PRO A 85 -29.59 -17.94 40.25
CA PRO A 85 -29.87 -19.29 40.76
C PRO A 85 -28.87 -20.38 40.37
N LEU A 86 -27.60 -20.08 40.26
CA LEU A 86 -26.52 -21.06 39.86
C LEU A 86 -25.69 -21.56 41.06
N SER A 87 -26.16 -21.32 42.29
CA SER A 87 -25.53 -21.80 43.52
C SER A 87 -25.85 -23.26 43.81
N GLY A 88 -25.42 -24.17 42.97
CA GLY A 88 -25.68 -25.63 43.13
C GLY A 88 -25.06 -26.48 42.06
N LEU A 89 -24.38 -25.84 41.11
CA LEU A 89 -23.71 -26.56 40.01
C LEU A 89 -22.40 -27.18 40.48
N THR A 90 -22.16 -28.41 40.07
CA THR A 90 -20.86 -29.07 40.25
C THR A 90 -19.78 -28.35 39.42
N PRO A 91 -18.47 -28.47 39.78
CA PRO A 91 -17.38 -27.91 39.00
C PRO A 91 -17.45 -28.23 37.50
N ASP A 92 -17.83 -29.46 37.13
CA ASP A 92 -17.94 -29.91 35.75
C ASP A 92 -19.12 -29.27 35.02
N GLN A 93 -20.22 -29.05 35.71
CA GLN A 93 -21.39 -28.34 35.18
C GLN A 93 -21.06 -26.87 34.91
N VAL A 94 -20.32 -26.21 35.79
CA VAL A 94 -19.83 -24.86 35.61
C VAL A 94 -18.88 -24.78 34.39
N GLU A 95 -17.95 -25.74 34.28
CA GLU A 95 -17.02 -25.79 33.16
C GLU A 95 -17.76 -26.01 31.82
N ASN A 96 -18.71 -26.94 31.77
CA ASN A 96 -19.55 -27.16 30.57
C ASN A 96 -20.36 -25.90 30.17
N LEU A 97 -20.88 -25.16 31.15
CA LEU A 97 -21.62 -23.93 30.90
C LEU A 97 -20.70 -22.86 30.28
N LEU A 98 -19.51 -22.71 30.84
CA LEU A 98 -18.50 -21.77 30.34
C LEU A 98 -18.02 -22.15 28.94
N LEU A 99 -17.77 -23.45 28.69
CA LEU A 99 -17.37 -23.95 27.37
C LEU A 99 -18.45 -23.69 26.31
N ARG A 100 -19.72 -23.92 26.61
CA ARG A 100 -20.83 -23.64 25.70
C ARG A 100 -20.91 -22.13 25.36
N ALA A 101 -20.75 -21.27 26.37
CA ALA A 101 -20.75 -19.83 26.19
C ALA A 101 -19.54 -19.36 25.35
N VAL A 102 -18.35 -19.93 25.56
CA VAL A 102 -17.17 -19.67 24.75
C VAL A 102 -17.35 -20.12 23.32
N LEU A 103 -17.92 -21.31 23.09
CA LEU A 103 -18.19 -21.81 21.73
C LEU A 103 -19.20 -20.94 20.98
N ALA A 104 -20.21 -20.42 21.67
CA ALA A 104 -21.15 -19.46 21.07
C ALA A 104 -20.47 -18.15 20.67
N ASP A 105 -19.60 -17.63 21.54
CA ASP A 105 -18.85 -16.39 21.32
C ASP A 105 -17.81 -16.54 20.20
N LEU A 106 -17.11 -17.68 20.13
CA LEU A 106 -16.16 -18.00 19.07
C LEU A 106 -16.84 -18.10 17.70
N LYS A 107 -18.01 -18.72 17.64
CA LYS A 107 -18.81 -18.80 16.42
C LYS A 107 -19.28 -17.44 15.93
N ALA A 108 -19.58 -16.52 16.86
CA ALA A 108 -20.01 -15.17 16.53
C ALA A 108 -18.86 -14.23 16.12
N GLY A 109 -17.65 -14.43 16.67
CA GLY A 109 -16.53 -13.48 16.58
C GLY A 109 -15.32 -13.91 15.73
N GLY A 110 -15.31 -15.14 15.16
CA GLY A 110 -14.18 -15.61 14.31
C GLY A 110 -12.82 -15.67 15.03
N TRP A 111 -12.80 -16.01 16.30
CA TRP A 111 -11.61 -16.01 17.16
C TRP A 111 -10.68 -17.19 16.88
N ASP A 112 -9.35 -16.91 16.88
CA ASP A 112 -8.31 -17.96 16.92
C ASP A 112 -7.92 -18.26 18.38
N PRO A 113 -8.21 -19.46 18.90
CA PRO A 113 -7.92 -19.85 20.28
C PRO A 113 -6.42 -19.81 20.64
N ALA A 114 -5.53 -19.96 19.65
CA ALA A 114 -4.08 -20.04 19.88
C ALA A 114 -3.43 -18.66 20.14
N SER A 115 -4.11 -17.55 19.83
CA SER A 115 -3.57 -16.19 19.89
C SER A 115 -4.24 -15.26 20.90
N ILE A 116 -5.00 -15.79 21.85
CA ILE A 116 -5.79 -14.98 22.79
C ILE A 116 -4.91 -14.19 23.75
N SER A 117 -4.88 -12.86 23.60
CA SER A 117 -4.17 -11.97 24.52
C SER A 117 -4.86 -11.90 25.90
N ASN A 118 -4.13 -11.54 26.97
CA ASN A 118 -4.73 -11.35 28.30
C ASN A 118 -5.87 -10.30 28.31
N ARG A 119 -5.80 -9.29 27.45
CA ARG A 119 -6.88 -8.32 27.28
C ARG A 119 -8.13 -8.99 26.69
N SER A 120 -7.97 -9.75 25.63
CA SER A 120 -9.07 -10.48 24.99
C SER A 120 -9.66 -11.54 25.90
N LYS A 121 -8.80 -12.24 26.71
CA LYS A 121 -9.28 -13.14 27.78
C LYS A 121 -10.14 -12.39 28.81
N CYS A 122 -9.74 -11.18 29.20
CA CYS A 122 -10.50 -10.36 30.11
C CYS A 122 -11.84 -9.90 29.50
N GLU A 123 -11.86 -9.47 28.25
CA GLU A 123 -13.09 -9.12 27.50
C GLU A 123 -14.04 -10.31 27.42
N LEU A 124 -13.53 -11.50 27.09
CA LEU A 124 -14.29 -12.75 27.12
C LEU A 124 -14.82 -13.04 28.54
N GLY A 125 -13.98 -12.90 29.54
CA GLY A 125 -14.36 -13.13 30.94
C GLY A 125 -15.50 -12.23 31.42
N GLU A 126 -15.54 -10.95 31.05
CA GLU A 126 -16.66 -10.07 31.39
C GLU A 126 -17.96 -10.52 30.66
N ARG A 127 -17.86 -10.94 29.39
CA ARG A 127 -19.01 -11.51 28.66
C ARG A 127 -19.51 -12.82 29.30
N LEU A 128 -18.60 -13.71 29.67
CA LEU A 128 -18.94 -14.95 30.37
C LEU A 128 -19.60 -14.68 31.71
N ARG A 129 -19.11 -13.70 32.49
CA ARG A 129 -19.74 -13.29 33.75
C ARG A 129 -21.13 -12.77 33.56
N ALA A 130 -21.33 -11.92 32.54
CA ALA A 130 -22.66 -11.38 32.20
C ALA A 130 -23.64 -12.48 31.76
N ALA A 131 -23.17 -13.44 30.95
CA ALA A 131 -23.97 -14.53 30.40
C ALA A 131 -24.31 -15.63 31.44
N THR A 132 -23.39 -15.92 32.36
CA THR A 132 -23.49 -17.10 33.26
C THR A 132 -23.67 -16.76 34.72
N GLY A 133 -23.49 -15.52 35.15
CA GLY A 133 -23.51 -15.12 36.55
C GLY A 133 -22.41 -15.69 37.43
N GLN A 134 -21.42 -16.39 36.84
CA GLN A 134 -20.37 -17.06 37.59
C GLN A 134 -19.43 -16.09 38.31
N PRO A 135 -18.94 -16.46 39.54
CA PRO A 135 -18.04 -15.61 40.28
C PRO A 135 -16.68 -15.47 39.58
N LEU A 136 -16.04 -14.33 39.78
CA LEU A 136 -14.74 -14.00 39.15
C LEU A 136 -13.68 -15.10 39.31
N ARG A 137 -13.65 -15.79 40.47
CA ARG A 137 -12.70 -16.88 40.74
C ARG A 137 -12.84 -18.04 39.76
N SER A 138 -14.07 -18.42 39.39
CA SER A 138 -14.35 -19.49 38.43
C SER A 138 -13.91 -19.06 37.02
N ILE A 139 -14.24 -17.85 36.62
CA ILE A 139 -13.88 -17.29 35.31
C ILE A 139 -12.36 -17.17 35.15
N THR A 140 -11.65 -16.63 36.14
CA THR A 140 -10.18 -16.47 36.05
C THR A 140 -9.47 -17.82 36.03
N ARG A 141 -9.96 -18.80 36.79
CA ARG A 141 -9.43 -20.20 36.75
C ARG A 141 -9.64 -20.80 35.36
N PHE A 142 -10.85 -20.68 34.79
CA PHE A 142 -11.19 -21.19 33.46
C PHE A 142 -10.34 -20.56 32.35
N LEU A 143 -10.10 -19.25 32.43
CA LEU A 143 -9.28 -18.51 31.42
C LEU A 143 -7.77 -18.66 31.65
N GLY A 144 -7.33 -19.34 32.70
CA GLY A 144 -5.92 -19.45 33.07
C GLY A 144 -5.27 -18.09 33.35
N MET A 145 -5.98 -17.19 34.05
CA MET A 145 -5.51 -15.84 34.38
C MET A 145 -5.42 -15.64 35.89
N SER A 146 -4.40 -14.90 36.36
CA SER A 146 -4.38 -14.43 37.75
C SER A 146 -5.42 -13.33 37.95
N LYS A 147 -5.98 -13.22 39.16
CA LYS A 147 -6.93 -12.17 39.53
C LYS A 147 -6.36 -10.78 39.29
N SER A 148 -5.10 -10.54 39.66
CA SER A 148 -4.42 -9.25 39.45
C SER A 148 -4.30 -8.88 37.96
N SER A 149 -3.93 -9.85 37.09
CA SER A 149 -3.89 -9.65 35.66
C SER A 149 -5.29 -9.32 35.09
N TYR A 150 -6.30 -10.04 35.54
CA TYR A 150 -7.67 -9.79 35.11
C TYR A 150 -8.15 -8.37 35.48
N GLU A 151 -8.01 -7.98 36.75
CA GLU A 151 -8.41 -6.63 37.22
C GLU A 151 -7.60 -5.52 36.56
N TYR A 152 -6.31 -5.74 36.29
CA TYR A 152 -5.49 -4.82 35.52
C TYR A 152 -6.06 -4.57 34.13
N HIS A 153 -6.48 -5.64 33.44
CA HIS A 153 -7.06 -5.51 32.09
C HIS A 153 -8.48 -4.97 32.15
N ARG A 154 -9.28 -5.41 33.15
CA ARG A 154 -10.65 -4.95 33.36
C ARG A 154 -10.73 -3.43 33.55
N ALA A 155 -9.87 -2.86 34.39
CA ALA A 155 -9.81 -1.41 34.62
C ALA A 155 -9.45 -0.61 33.35
N ARG A 156 -9.00 -1.28 32.30
CA ARG A 156 -8.61 -0.72 31.01
C ARG A 156 -9.53 -1.12 29.86
N LEU A 157 -10.57 -1.89 30.12
CA LEU A 157 -11.61 -2.19 29.12
C LEU A 157 -12.32 -0.89 28.74
N GLY A 158 -12.64 -0.76 27.47
CA GLY A 158 -13.28 0.43 26.93
C GLY A 158 -12.37 1.66 26.78
N ARG A 159 -11.11 1.62 27.29
CA ARG A 159 -10.15 2.70 27.05
C ARG A 159 -9.46 2.49 25.71
N ASP A 160 -9.64 3.43 24.80
CA ASP A 160 -8.83 3.49 23.59
C ASP A 160 -7.43 4.02 23.95
N ARG A 161 -6.40 3.19 23.78
CA ARG A 161 -4.99 3.56 24.05
C ARG A 161 -4.45 4.59 23.08
N ASP A 162 -5.11 4.73 21.96
CA ASP A 162 -4.66 5.55 20.84
C ASP A 162 -5.64 6.69 20.55
N ALA A 163 -6.58 6.96 21.48
CA ALA A 163 -7.57 8.04 21.33
C ALA A 163 -6.93 9.40 21.05
N ASP A 164 -5.76 9.65 21.64
CA ASP A 164 -4.97 10.87 21.47
C ASP A 164 -4.48 11.08 20.04
N ILE A 165 -4.23 10.02 19.30
CA ILE A 165 -3.68 10.11 17.93
C ILE A 165 -4.68 9.65 16.85
N ARG A 166 -5.77 8.98 17.23
CA ARG A 166 -6.68 8.34 16.28
C ARG A 166 -7.29 9.33 15.30
N ALA A 167 -7.88 10.38 15.80
CA ALA A 167 -8.51 11.41 14.97
C ALA A 167 -7.51 12.03 13.98
N GLU A 168 -6.30 12.29 14.46
CA GLU A 168 -5.23 12.92 13.66
C GLU A 168 -4.69 11.97 12.58
N VAL A 169 -4.53 10.68 12.89
CA VAL A 169 -4.15 9.64 11.90
C VAL A 169 -5.20 9.58 10.78
N VAL A 170 -6.49 9.55 11.12
CA VAL A 170 -7.58 9.55 10.14
C VAL A 170 -7.57 10.82 9.30
N ARG A 171 -7.39 11.98 9.92
CA ARG A 171 -7.30 13.28 9.24
C ARG A 171 -6.15 13.30 8.23
N LEU A 172 -4.95 12.93 8.66
CA LEU A 172 -3.76 12.88 7.81
C LEU A 172 -3.91 11.87 6.66
N PHE A 173 -4.53 10.71 6.91
CA PHE A 173 -4.78 9.75 5.84
C PHE A 173 -5.71 10.31 4.77
N ARG A 174 -6.76 11.03 5.17
CA ARG A 174 -7.69 11.70 4.24
C ARG A 174 -7.01 12.85 3.49
N GLU A 175 -6.19 13.65 4.17
CA GLU A 175 -5.38 14.71 3.56
C GLU A 175 -4.45 14.14 2.49
N GLY A 176 -3.79 13.01 2.78
CA GLY A 176 -2.99 12.25 1.83
C GLY A 176 -3.81 11.52 0.75
N ARG A 177 -5.13 11.69 0.73
CA ARG A 177 -6.05 11.07 -0.24
C ARG A 177 -5.85 9.55 -0.37
N GLY A 178 -5.57 8.88 0.77
CA GLY A 178 -5.33 7.44 0.81
C GLY A 178 -3.97 6.98 0.29
N SER A 179 -3.07 7.90 -0.09
CA SER A 179 -1.74 7.56 -0.59
C SER A 179 -0.66 7.50 0.49
N TRP A 180 -0.92 8.07 1.67
CA TRP A 180 0.07 8.11 2.75
C TRP A 180 0.01 6.86 3.61
N GLY A 181 1.09 6.07 3.57
CA GLY A 181 1.24 4.93 4.46
C GLY A 181 1.63 5.34 5.89
N TYR A 182 1.58 4.39 6.82
CA TYR A 182 1.81 4.63 8.25
C TYR A 182 3.13 5.36 8.56
N ARG A 183 4.19 5.15 7.78
CA ARG A 183 5.47 5.86 7.98
C ARG A 183 5.38 7.34 7.66
N THR A 184 4.68 7.69 6.59
CA THR A 184 4.47 9.10 6.20
C THR A 184 3.59 9.80 7.23
N ILE A 185 2.51 9.15 7.67
CA ILE A 185 1.62 9.67 8.73
C ILE A 185 2.39 9.85 10.03
N TRP A 186 3.19 8.84 10.43
CA TRP A 186 4.03 8.93 11.62
C TRP A 186 5.02 10.11 11.56
N ALA A 187 5.68 10.31 10.41
CA ALA A 187 6.63 11.42 10.26
C ALA A 187 5.93 12.78 10.38
N ARG A 188 4.73 12.94 9.81
CA ARG A 188 3.93 14.15 9.94
C ARG A 188 3.44 14.41 11.36
N LEU A 189 2.98 13.37 12.07
CA LEU A 189 2.63 13.47 13.49
C LEU A 189 3.83 13.96 14.32
N ARG A 190 5.01 13.38 14.05
CA ARG A 190 6.24 13.76 14.75
C ARG A 190 6.64 15.20 14.45
N ALA A 191 6.55 15.65 13.20
CA ALA A 191 6.80 17.03 12.80
C ALA A 191 5.83 18.01 13.47
N ALA A 192 4.60 17.61 13.71
CA ALA A 192 3.59 18.36 14.48
C ALA A 192 3.76 18.25 16.00
N GLY A 193 4.86 17.64 16.50
CA GLY A 193 5.14 17.50 17.93
C GLY A 193 4.41 16.35 18.63
N THR A 194 3.61 15.57 17.91
CA THR A 194 2.86 14.45 18.51
C THR A 194 3.77 13.24 18.74
N ARG A 195 3.88 12.81 20.00
CA ARG A 195 4.68 11.63 20.38
C ARG A 195 3.92 10.33 20.11
N ALA A 196 4.22 9.68 19.01
CA ALA A 196 3.67 8.36 18.67
C ALA A 196 4.77 7.46 18.11
N SER A 197 4.70 6.15 18.36
CA SER A 197 5.56 5.19 17.68
C SER A 197 4.96 4.75 16.36
N GLU A 198 5.79 4.31 15.40
CA GLU A 198 5.31 3.73 14.13
C GLU A 198 4.32 2.56 14.36
N LYS A 199 4.55 1.75 15.43
CA LYS A 199 3.67 0.62 15.79
C LYS A 199 2.27 1.10 16.19
N ARG A 200 2.16 2.22 16.92
CA ARG A 200 0.86 2.81 17.32
C ARG A 200 0.11 3.29 16.08
N VAL A 201 0.76 4.07 15.21
CA VAL A 201 0.14 4.58 13.97
C VAL A 201 -0.34 3.43 13.08
N ARG A 202 0.52 2.40 12.87
CA ARG A 202 0.15 1.23 12.08
C ARG A 202 -1.04 0.46 12.67
N ARG A 203 -1.13 0.37 14.00
CA ARG A 203 -2.26 -0.26 14.69
C ARG A 203 -3.54 0.53 14.43
N VAL A 204 -3.52 1.84 14.67
CA VAL A 204 -4.68 2.72 14.41
C VAL A 204 -5.15 2.61 12.97
N MET A 205 -4.25 2.70 11.99
CA MET A 205 -4.61 2.55 10.58
C MET A 205 -5.31 1.22 10.29
N ARG A 206 -4.83 0.12 10.89
CA ARG A 206 -5.46 -1.19 10.72
C ARG A 206 -6.84 -1.26 11.39
N GLU A 207 -6.99 -0.72 12.59
CA GLU A 207 -8.25 -0.69 13.33
C GLU A 207 -9.30 0.17 12.63
N GLU A 208 -8.89 1.26 11.99
CA GLU A 208 -9.76 2.15 11.20
C GLU A 208 -9.95 1.69 9.73
N GLY A 209 -9.37 0.53 9.34
CA GLY A 209 -9.47 0.04 7.96
C GLY A 209 -8.80 0.95 6.93
N LEU A 210 -7.80 1.74 7.34
CA LEU A 210 -7.10 2.69 6.47
C LEU A 210 -6.04 1.96 5.64
N GLU A 211 -6.43 1.50 4.47
CA GLU A 211 -5.54 0.81 3.54
C GLU A 211 -5.03 1.76 2.46
N VAL A 212 -3.70 1.73 2.25
CA VAL A 212 -3.09 2.49 1.16
C VAL A 212 -3.37 1.79 -0.15
N VAL A 213 -3.94 2.51 -1.09
CA VAL A 213 -4.29 1.96 -2.40
C VAL A 213 -3.06 1.94 -3.30
N TYR A 214 -2.59 0.74 -3.64
CA TYR A 214 -1.51 0.53 -4.59
C TYR A 214 -1.99 -0.23 -5.81
N ASN A 215 -1.65 0.28 -6.99
CA ASN A 215 -1.89 -0.47 -8.22
C ASN A 215 -0.78 -1.50 -8.42
N ARG A 216 -1.10 -2.80 -8.49
CA ARG A 216 -0.11 -3.83 -8.82
C ARG A 216 0.31 -3.67 -10.27
N ARG A 217 1.59 -3.47 -10.53
CA ARG A 217 2.16 -3.37 -11.89
C ARG A 217 1.73 -4.60 -12.71
N ARG A 218 0.96 -4.40 -13.77
CA ARG A 218 0.88 -5.36 -14.87
C ARG A 218 2.14 -5.17 -15.71
N ARG A 219 2.97 -6.22 -15.83
CA ARG A 219 4.07 -6.24 -16.79
C ARG A 219 3.50 -6.17 -18.19
N ARG A 220 3.62 -5.03 -18.85
CA ARG A 220 3.39 -4.91 -20.30
C ARG A 220 4.74 -5.05 -20.99
N GLY A 221 4.80 -5.88 -22.05
CA GLY A 221 5.94 -5.92 -22.94
C GLY A 221 6.10 -4.55 -23.60
N TYR A 222 7.32 -4.04 -23.59
CA TYR A 222 7.68 -2.78 -24.24
C TYR A 222 8.13 -3.07 -25.67
N SER A 223 7.60 -2.34 -26.65
CA SER A 223 8.09 -2.31 -28.04
C SER A 223 8.87 -1.02 -28.25
N SER A 224 10.16 -1.11 -28.51
CA SER A 224 10.98 0.05 -28.88
C SER A 224 10.83 0.36 -30.36
N TYR A 225 10.68 1.66 -30.70
CA TYR A 225 10.63 2.15 -32.08
C TYR A 225 11.94 1.83 -32.82
N ALA A 226 11.82 1.30 -34.04
CA ALA A 226 12.95 0.77 -34.81
C ALA A 226 13.65 1.80 -35.69
N GLY A 227 13.21 3.08 -35.70
CA GLY A 227 13.78 4.15 -36.54
C GLY A 227 15.01 4.83 -35.88
N GLU A 228 16.14 4.91 -36.57
CA GLU A 228 17.28 5.69 -36.11
C GLU A 228 17.34 7.06 -36.80
N VAL A 229 17.19 8.15 -36.02
CA VAL A 229 17.24 9.54 -36.54
C VAL A 229 18.62 10.15 -36.36
N SER A 230 19.39 9.79 -35.32
CA SER A 230 20.80 10.18 -35.09
C SER A 230 21.50 9.14 -34.23
N ALA A 231 22.85 9.15 -34.23
CA ALA A 231 23.63 8.28 -33.35
C ALA A 231 23.26 8.55 -31.86
N ALA A 232 22.98 7.49 -31.11
CA ALA A 232 22.69 7.61 -29.68
C ALA A 232 24.01 7.76 -28.90
N PRO A 233 24.13 8.74 -27.99
CA PRO A 233 25.28 8.85 -27.11
C PRO A 233 25.39 7.64 -26.18
N PRO A 234 26.60 7.37 -25.62
CA PRO A 234 26.81 6.26 -24.71
C PRO A 234 26.04 6.40 -23.42
N ASN A 235 25.75 5.27 -22.74
CA ASN A 235 25.18 5.26 -21.41
C ASN A 235 26.25 5.59 -20.35
N LEU A 236 26.33 6.86 -19.96
CA LEU A 236 27.29 7.35 -18.96
C LEU A 236 26.81 7.07 -17.53
N VAL A 237 25.50 6.92 -17.33
CA VAL A 237 24.88 6.77 -16.00
C VAL A 237 25.05 5.36 -15.46
N ALA A 238 25.01 4.33 -16.33
CA ALA A 238 25.20 2.93 -15.97
C ALA A 238 24.37 2.52 -14.74
N ARG A 239 23.10 2.95 -14.67
CA ARG A 239 22.13 2.71 -13.56
C ARG A 239 22.48 3.36 -12.22
N ARG A 240 23.47 4.22 -12.17
CA ARG A 240 23.85 4.99 -10.98
C ARG A 240 23.03 6.29 -10.90
N PHE A 241 21.75 6.17 -10.54
CA PHE A 241 20.80 7.29 -10.45
C PHE A 241 20.93 8.05 -9.14
N ARG A 242 22.14 8.52 -8.82
CA ARG A 242 22.41 9.36 -7.65
C ARG A 242 23.35 10.47 -8.04
N ALA A 243 23.09 11.66 -7.51
CA ALA A 243 23.95 12.82 -7.65
C ALA A 243 24.40 13.29 -6.26
N SER A 244 25.56 13.92 -6.16
CA SER A 244 26.11 14.46 -4.93
C SER A 244 25.60 15.88 -4.65
N ALA A 245 25.20 16.60 -5.69
CA ALA A 245 24.64 17.93 -5.62
C ALA A 245 23.49 18.11 -6.63
N PRO A 246 22.63 19.10 -6.44
CA PRO A 246 21.60 19.45 -7.43
C PRO A 246 22.21 19.74 -8.80
N ASP A 247 21.46 19.41 -9.84
CA ASP A 247 21.79 19.69 -11.25
C ASP A 247 23.02 18.96 -11.82
N GLU A 248 23.52 17.91 -11.16
CA GLU A 248 24.59 17.07 -11.72
C GLU A 248 24.03 16.00 -12.68
N LEU A 249 22.90 15.39 -12.34
CA LEU A 249 22.29 14.34 -13.14
C LEU A 249 20.78 14.54 -13.22
N TRP A 250 20.30 14.78 -14.41
CA TRP A 250 18.88 14.86 -14.73
C TRP A 250 18.41 13.64 -15.51
N LEU A 251 17.19 13.21 -15.25
CA LEU A 251 16.49 12.19 -16.01
C LEU A 251 15.28 12.82 -16.70
N THR A 252 14.99 12.34 -17.90
CA THR A 252 13.79 12.76 -18.63
C THR A 252 13.18 11.58 -19.40
N ASP A 253 11.88 11.60 -19.54
CA ASP A 253 11.09 10.66 -20.32
C ASP A 253 9.68 11.23 -20.51
N ILE A 254 8.90 10.72 -21.44
CA ILE A 254 7.51 11.15 -21.65
C ILE A 254 6.55 10.07 -21.15
N THR A 255 5.56 10.47 -20.37
CA THR A 255 4.50 9.56 -19.92
C THR A 255 3.13 10.01 -20.38
N GLU A 256 2.27 9.06 -20.73
CA GLU A 256 0.89 9.28 -21.17
C GLU A 256 -0.10 9.03 -20.04
N PHE A 257 -1.16 9.86 -20.02
CA PHE A 257 -2.38 9.67 -19.25
C PHE A 257 -3.56 9.59 -20.21
N ALA A 258 -4.26 8.45 -20.26
CA ALA A 258 -5.47 8.27 -21.04
C ALA A 258 -6.68 8.58 -20.14
N LEU A 259 -7.43 9.62 -20.49
CA LEU A 259 -8.63 10.03 -19.77
C LEU A 259 -9.87 9.24 -20.24
N PRO A 260 -10.87 9.04 -19.36
CA PRO A 260 -12.10 8.35 -19.73
C PRO A 260 -12.89 9.00 -20.87
N CYS A 261 -12.70 10.31 -21.10
CA CYS A 261 -13.30 11.03 -22.24
C CYS A 261 -12.60 10.75 -23.58
N GLY A 262 -11.61 9.84 -23.62
CA GLY A 262 -10.84 9.51 -24.83
C GLY A 262 -9.66 10.45 -25.12
N GLN A 263 -9.55 11.58 -24.42
CA GLN A 263 -8.41 12.49 -24.57
C GLN A 263 -7.15 11.89 -23.91
N LYS A 264 -6.00 12.24 -24.45
CA LYS A 264 -4.70 11.87 -23.90
C LYS A 264 -3.95 13.12 -23.46
N VAL A 265 -3.25 13.02 -22.35
CA VAL A 265 -2.35 14.06 -21.84
C VAL A 265 -0.96 13.45 -21.66
N TYR A 266 0.04 14.19 -22.07
CA TYR A 266 1.45 13.79 -22.01
C TYR A 266 2.21 14.72 -21.07
N LEU A 267 3.04 14.13 -20.23
CA LEU A 267 3.93 14.84 -19.32
C LEU A 267 5.37 14.51 -19.68
N SER A 268 6.19 15.53 -19.90
CA SER A 268 7.63 15.46 -20.03
C SER A 268 8.28 16.18 -18.86
N PRO A 269 8.72 15.48 -17.80
CA PRO A 269 9.45 16.08 -16.69
C PRO A 269 10.95 15.99 -16.90
N VAL A 270 11.69 16.92 -16.32
CA VAL A 270 13.11 16.79 -16.01
C VAL A 270 13.24 16.54 -14.52
N VAL A 271 13.75 15.38 -14.12
CA VAL A 271 13.84 14.94 -12.72
C VAL A 271 15.30 14.95 -12.27
N ASP A 272 15.61 15.66 -11.21
CA ASP A 272 16.94 15.70 -10.63
C ASP A 272 17.21 14.45 -9.77
N CYS A 273 18.32 13.77 -10.02
CA CYS A 273 18.72 12.58 -9.28
C CYS A 273 19.26 12.85 -7.87
N PHE A 274 19.56 14.09 -7.52
CA PHE A 274 20.01 14.47 -6.19
C PHE A 274 18.96 14.17 -5.12
N ASP A 275 17.73 14.60 -5.36
CA ASP A 275 16.62 14.48 -4.42
C ASP A 275 15.36 13.88 -5.05
N GLY A 276 15.37 13.63 -6.35
CA GLY A 276 14.23 13.17 -7.14
C GLY A 276 13.14 14.24 -7.27
N ARG A 277 13.52 15.52 -7.26
CA ARG A 277 12.67 16.67 -7.57
C ARG A 277 12.37 16.71 -9.06
N PRO A 278 11.12 16.88 -9.50
CA PRO A 278 10.88 17.37 -10.86
C PRO A 278 11.40 18.81 -10.94
N ALA A 279 12.58 19.00 -11.56
CA ALA A 279 13.19 20.33 -11.70
C ALA A 279 12.31 21.23 -12.56
N ALA A 280 11.83 20.69 -13.69
CA ALA A 280 10.85 21.37 -14.55
C ALA A 280 9.98 20.32 -15.26
N TRP A 281 8.93 20.77 -15.92
CA TRP A 281 8.07 19.93 -16.75
C TRP A 281 7.32 20.72 -17.82
N SER A 282 6.84 19.98 -18.81
CA SER A 282 5.87 20.44 -19.77
C SER A 282 4.74 19.43 -19.90
N VAL A 283 3.52 19.92 -20.06
CA VAL A 283 2.31 19.10 -20.21
C VAL A 283 1.61 19.51 -21.49
N GLY A 284 1.13 18.54 -22.26
CA GLY A 284 0.45 18.80 -23.51
C GLY A 284 -0.47 17.64 -23.92
N THR A 285 -1.21 17.84 -25.02
CA THR A 285 -2.13 16.83 -25.55
C THR A 285 -1.51 15.98 -26.65
N SER A 286 -0.25 16.25 -27.01
CA SER A 286 0.50 15.49 -28.01
C SER A 286 1.96 15.29 -27.57
N PRO A 287 2.55 14.12 -27.82
CA PRO A 287 3.94 13.82 -27.45
C PRO A 287 4.90 14.37 -28.54
N THR A 288 5.07 15.67 -28.61
CA THR A 288 5.92 16.32 -29.60
C THR A 288 7.36 16.52 -29.11
N ALA A 289 8.30 16.72 -30.01
CA ALA A 289 9.67 17.10 -29.64
C ALA A 289 9.68 18.46 -28.90
N GLU A 290 8.78 19.37 -29.24
CA GLU A 290 8.61 20.66 -28.57
C GLU A 290 8.24 20.49 -27.09
N LEU A 291 7.40 19.49 -26.74
CA LEU A 291 7.05 19.17 -25.37
C LEU A 291 8.31 18.83 -24.55
N ALA A 292 9.21 18.00 -25.11
CA ALA A 292 10.47 17.64 -24.47
C ALA A 292 11.43 18.85 -24.38
N ASN A 293 11.60 19.59 -25.48
CA ASN A 293 12.45 20.77 -25.54
C ASN A 293 12.05 21.84 -24.52
N SER A 294 10.74 22.10 -24.43
CA SER A 294 10.18 23.08 -23.49
C SER A 294 10.48 22.72 -22.03
N SER A 295 10.35 21.43 -21.66
CA SER A 295 10.69 20.99 -20.30
C SER A 295 12.19 21.14 -20.00
N LEU A 296 13.03 20.87 -21.00
CA LEU A 296 14.49 21.02 -20.87
C LEU A 296 14.90 22.49 -20.69
N LEU A 297 14.38 23.38 -21.52
CA LEU A 297 14.66 24.81 -21.43
C LEU A 297 14.22 25.40 -20.08
N LYS A 298 13.03 25.01 -19.59
CA LYS A 298 12.58 25.39 -18.25
C LYS A 298 13.51 24.88 -17.13
N ALA A 299 14.05 23.68 -17.27
CA ALA A 299 15.02 23.14 -16.30
C ALA A 299 16.36 23.89 -16.36
N ILE A 300 16.84 24.19 -17.56
CA ILE A 300 18.07 24.97 -17.79
C ILE A 300 17.96 26.36 -17.15
N ALA A 301 16.83 27.03 -17.30
CA ALA A 301 16.59 28.36 -16.74
C ALA A 301 16.66 28.39 -15.19
N GLN A 302 16.44 27.26 -14.52
CA GLN A 302 16.52 27.11 -13.07
C GLN A 302 17.83 26.45 -12.59
N ARG A 303 18.70 26.06 -13.53
CA ARG A 303 19.96 25.37 -13.22
C ARG A 303 20.92 26.25 -12.45
N ARG A 304 21.59 25.69 -11.46
CA ARG A 304 22.62 26.41 -10.69
C ARG A 304 23.74 26.89 -11.63
N PRO A 305 24.22 28.11 -11.43
CA PRO A 305 25.40 28.61 -12.16
C PRO A 305 26.58 27.66 -11.99
N GLY A 306 27.27 27.37 -13.10
CA GLY A 306 28.45 26.51 -13.12
C GLY A 306 28.20 25.00 -12.97
N ALA A 307 26.97 24.54 -12.83
CA ALA A 307 26.68 23.12 -12.76
C ALA A 307 27.03 22.41 -14.09
N ARG A 308 27.76 21.28 -14.00
CA ARG A 308 28.00 20.38 -15.13
C ARG A 308 26.94 19.29 -15.11
N THR A 309 25.92 19.46 -15.94
CA THR A 309 24.74 18.61 -15.92
C THR A 309 24.81 17.51 -16.98
N THR A 310 24.64 16.27 -16.56
CA THR A 310 24.35 15.16 -17.46
C THR A 310 22.84 14.97 -17.55
N ILE A 311 22.27 14.97 -18.77
CA ILE A 311 20.87 14.64 -19.03
C ILE A 311 20.78 13.24 -19.60
N HIS A 312 20.07 12.35 -18.91
CA HIS A 312 19.87 10.96 -19.31
C HIS A 312 18.42 10.71 -19.74
N SER A 313 18.25 10.06 -20.88
CA SER A 313 16.96 9.69 -21.44
C SER A 313 16.95 8.25 -21.96
N ASP A 314 15.80 7.75 -22.30
CA ASP A 314 15.68 6.59 -23.16
C ASP A 314 16.11 6.93 -24.61
N ARG A 315 16.01 5.96 -25.54
CA ARG A 315 16.29 6.17 -26.96
C ARG A 315 15.09 6.68 -27.75
N GLY A 316 14.12 7.33 -27.11
CA GLY A 316 12.97 7.92 -27.77
C GLY A 316 13.38 8.91 -28.86
N GLY A 317 12.61 8.96 -29.97
CA GLY A 317 12.89 9.84 -31.10
C GLY A 317 13.03 11.31 -30.68
N HIS A 318 12.24 11.76 -29.72
CA HIS A 318 12.24 13.14 -29.23
C HIS A 318 13.61 13.61 -28.72
N TYR A 319 14.39 12.73 -28.08
CA TYR A 319 15.72 13.03 -27.51
C TYR A 319 16.87 12.89 -28.51
N ARG A 320 16.54 12.56 -29.74
CA ARG A 320 17.48 12.37 -30.86
C ARG A 320 17.25 13.37 -31.98
N TRP A 321 16.26 14.24 -31.83
CA TRP A 321 15.96 15.29 -32.80
C TRP A 321 17.01 16.41 -32.74
N PRO A 322 17.29 17.06 -33.88
CA PRO A 322 18.30 18.12 -33.96
C PRO A 322 18.09 19.24 -32.94
N GLY A 323 16.82 19.65 -32.72
CA GLY A 323 16.50 20.70 -31.76
C GLY A 323 16.86 20.35 -30.29
N TRP A 324 16.65 19.10 -29.87
CA TRP A 324 17.06 18.62 -28.56
C TRP A 324 18.59 18.61 -28.43
N VAL A 325 19.26 18.13 -29.49
CA VAL A 325 20.74 18.06 -29.54
C VAL A 325 21.33 19.46 -29.45
N ALA A 326 20.83 20.40 -30.25
CA ALA A 326 21.27 21.79 -30.25
C ALA A 326 21.11 22.47 -28.89
N ILE A 327 19.97 22.31 -28.23
CA ILE A 327 19.74 22.84 -26.86
C ILE A 327 20.78 22.28 -25.88
N CYS A 328 21.06 20.98 -25.91
CA CYS A 328 22.04 20.37 -25.05
C CYS A 328 23.46 20.92 -25.30
N GLU A 329 23.86 21.08 -26.55
CA GLU A 329 25.15 21.62 -26.94
C GLU A 329 25.27 23.09 -26.57
N GLU A 330 24.30 23.92 -26.91
CA GLU A 330 24.27 25.36 -26.58
C GLU A 330 24.45 25.64 -25.10
N HIS A 331 23.80 24.80 -24.25
CA HIS A 331 23.82 24.98 -22.80
C HIS A 331 24.83 24.07 -22.08
N GLY A 332 25.73 23.39 -22.81
CA GLY A 332 26.80 22.57 -22.24
C GLY A 332 26.32 21.37 -21.43
N LEU A 333 25.18 20.77 -21.82
CA LEU A 333 24.66 19.56 -21.19
C LEU A 333 25.34 18.31 -21.79
N VAL A 334 25.76 17.41 -20.93
CA VAL A 334 26.29 16.10 -21.34
C VAL A 334 25.14 15.15 -21.60
N ARG A 335 24.99 14.66 -22.82
CA ARG A 335 23.92 13.73 -23.18
C ARG A 335 24.32 12.30 -22.85
N SER A 336 23.39 11.56 -22.25
CA SER A 336 23.53 10.13 -21.97
C SER A 336 22.21 9.42 -22.32
N MET A 337 22.28 8.23 -22.90
CA MET A 337 21.10 7.44 -23.26
C MET A 337 21.19 6.00 -22.79
N SER A 338 20.03 5.42 -22.46
CA SER A 338 19.91 4.00 -22.14
C SER A 338 20.46 3.11 -23.27
N ALA A 339 20.98 1.93 -22.95
CA ALA A 339 21.34 0.94 -23.95
C ALA A 339 20.07 0.46 -24.71
N LYS A 340 20.25 0.07 -26.00
CA LYS A 340 19.11 -0.40 -26.82
C LYS A 340 18.44 -1.61 -26.17
N GLY A 341 17.14 -1.53 -25.95
CA GLY A 341 16.35 -2.62 -25.35
C GLY A 341 16.58 -2.84 -23.85
N CYS A 342 17.26 -1.91 -23.16
CA CYS A 342 17.62 -2.06 -21.76
C CYS A 342 16.72 -1.17 -20.85
N SER A 343 15.49 -1.63 -20.57
CA SER A 343 14.54 -0.96 -19.70
C SER A 343 15.09 -0.59 -18.30
N PRO A 344 15.97 -1.41 -17.64
CA PRO A 344 16.54 -1.04 -16.35
C PRO A 344 17.37 0.25 -16.36
N ASP A 345 17.86 0.68 -17.51
CA ASP A 345 18.68 1.88 -17.63
C ASP A 345 17.87 3.18 -17.48
N ASN A 346 16.53 3.12 -17.51
CA ASN A 346 15.61 4.25 -17.24
C ASN A 346 14.74 4.02 -15.98
N SER A 347 15.09 3.05 -15.15
CA SER A 347 14.25 2.60 -14.02
C SER A 347 13.96 3.68 -12.98
N ALA A 348 14.81 4.68 -12.82
CA ALA A 348 14.56 5.76 -11.87
C ALA A 348 13.45 6.71 -12.36
N CYS A 349 13.41 7.03 -13.66
CA CYS A 349 12.32 7.79 -14.28
C CYS A 349 11.00 7.00 -14.26
N GLU A 350 11.04 5.71 -14.60
CA GLU A 350 9.89 4.81 -14.45
C GLU A 350 9.38 4.75 -13.00
N GLY A 351 10.31 4.76 -12.04
CA GLY A 351 9.99 4.82 -10.61
C GLY A 351 9.29 6.12 -10.21
N PHE A 352 9.68 7.26 -10.79
CA PHE A 352 8.99 8.54 -10.62
C PHE A 352 7.57 8.46 -11.19
N PHE A 353 7.41 8.02 -12.44
CA PHE A 353 6.10 7.87 -13.07
C PHE A 353 5.19 6.88 -12.33
N GLY A 354 5.74 5.79 -11.85
CA GLY A 354 4.98 4.81 -11.06
C GLY A 354 4.40 5.43 -9.80
N ARG A 355 5.17 6.25 -9.08
CA ARG A 355 4.70 6.97 -7.90
C ARG A 355 3.65 8.02 -8.26
N LEU A 356 3.93 8.85 -9.25
CA LEU A 356 3.02 9.88 -9.74
C LEU A 356 1.68 9.28 -10.14
N LYS A 357 1.69 8.25 -10.97
CA LYS A 357 0.45 7.59 -11.43
C LYS A 357 -0.32 6.93 -10.28
N ASN A 358 0.35 6.31 -9.32
CA ASN A 358 -0.31 5.72 -8.16
C ASN A 358 -0.91 6.77 -7.23
N GLU A 359 -0.20 7.87 -6.97
CA GLU A 359 -0.65 8.88 -6.01
C GLU A 359 -1.65 9.87 -6.61
N PHE A 360 -1.54 10.14 -7.91
CA PHE A 360 -2.34 11.16 -8.57
C PHE A 360 -3.40 10.60 -9.51
N PHE A 361 -3.11 9.56 -10.30
CA PHE A 361 -3.95 9.18 -11.42
C PHE A 361 -4.87 7.98 -11.16
N TYR A 362 -4.32 6.81 -10.79
CA TYR A 362 -5.04 5.54 -10.86
C TYR A 362 -6.24 5.39 -9.91
N HIS A 363 -6.26 6.11 -8.81
CA HIS A 363 -7.27 5.95 -7.75
C HIS A 363 -8.22 7.14 -7.64
N ARG A 364 -8.32 7.91 -8.72
CA ARG A 364 -9.25 9.04 -8.84
C ARG A 364 -10.26 8.80 -9.94
N ASP A 365 -11.44 9.34 -9.75
CA ASP A 365 -12.44 9.40 -10.80
C ASP A 365 -12.15 10.58 -11.72
N TRP A 366 -11.91 10.27 -12.99
CA TRP A 366 -11.64 11.24 -14.04
C TRP A 366 -12.81 11.37 -15.02
N ARG A 367 -13.99 10.79 -14.75
CA ARG A 367 -15.18 10.95 -15.57
C ARG A 367 -15.61 12.41 -15.57
N GLY A 368 -15.91 12.93 -16.73
CA GLY A 368 -16.30 14.34 -16.91
C GLY A 368 -15.16 15.37 -16.82
N VAL A 369 -13.91 14.91 -16.63
CA VAL A 369 -12.74 15.79 -16.59
C VAL A 369 -12.09 15.84 -17.95
N GLY A 370 -12.03 17.04 -18.54
CA GLY A 370 -11.33 17.30 -19.80
C GLY A 370 -9.82 17.53 -19.60
N ALA A 371 -9.07 17.54 -20.72
CA ALA A 371 -7.62 17.68 -20.70
C ALA A 371 -7.13 18.95 -19.97
N GLY A 372 -7.78 20.10 -20.15
CA GLY A 372 -7.38 21.36 -19.50
C GLY A 372 -7.44 21.29 -17.98
N GLU A 373 -8.55 20.79 -17.43
CA GLU A 373 -8.70 20.63 -15.98
C GLU A 373 -7.76 19.54 -15.43
N PHE A 374 -7.53 18.48 -16.19
CA PHE A 374 -6.56 17.46 -15.82
C PHE A 374 -5.15 18.02 -15.73
N ILE A 375 -4.73 18.82 -16.72
CA ILE A 375 -3.41 19.48 -16.76
C ILE A 375 -3.24 20.36 -15.53
N ARG A 376 -4.20 21.23 -15.22
CA ARG A 376 -4.16 22.09 -14.05
C ARG A 376 -3.94 21.27 -12.75
N ARG A 377 -4.72 20.22 -12.55
CA ARG A 377 -4.58 19.34 -11.37
C ARG A 377 -3.26 18.57 -11.34
N LEU A 378 -2.71 18.21 -12.50
CA LEU A 378 -1.42 17.56 -12.61
C LEU A 378 -0.29 18.52 -12.22
N GLU A 379 -0.35 19.76 -12.67
CA GLU A 379 0.61 20.81 -12.31
C GLU A 379 0.57 21.10 -10.80
N GLU A 380 -0.61 21.24 -10.20
CA GLU A 380 -0.77 21.35 -8.74
C GLU A 380 -0.15 20.17 -7.98
N TYR A 381 -0.32 18.95 -8.52
CA TYR A 381 0.31 17.78 -7.91
C TYR A 381 1.84 17.80 -8.04
N LEU A 382 2.38 18.25 -9.16
CA LEU A 382 3.84 18.36 -9.36
C LEU A 382 4.45 19.43 -8.44
N GLU A 383 3.75 20.53 -8.22
CA GLU A 383 4.15 21.52 -7.22
C GLU A 383 4.09 20.95 -5.78
N TYR A 384 3.00 20.26 -5.44
CA TYR A 384 2.94 19.51 -4.17
C TYR A 384 4.10 18.50 -4.04
N TYR A 385 4.49 17.82 -5.14
CA TYR A 385 5.59 16.87 -5.12
C TYR A 385 6.92 17.54 -4.73
N ARG A 386 7.13 18.78 -5.16
CA ARG A 386 8.33 19.58 -4.84
C ARG A 386 8.31 20.12 -3.42
N GLU A 387 7.18 20.71 -3.01
CA GLU A 387 7.07 21.49 -1.78
C GLU A 387 6.55 20.70 -0.58
N GLY A 388 5.69 19.71 -0.78
CA GLY A 388 4.95 19.08 0.31
C GLY A 388 5.10 17.57 0.42
N ARG A 389 5.61 16.89 -0.62
CA ARG A 389 5.72 15.43 -0.61
C ARG A 389 6.99 15.00 0.12
N ILE A 390 6.86 14.60 1.37
CA ILE A 390 7.98 14.14 2.19
C ILE A 390 8.51 12.78 1.74
N LYS A 391 9.84 12.61 1.79
CA LYS A 391 10.55 11.38 1.42
C LYS A 391 11.43 10.90 2.56
N ARG A 392 11.36 9.61 2.88
CA ARG A 392 12.24 9.02 3.92
C ARG A 392 13.72 9.17 3.59
N SER A 393 14.07 9.03 2.30
CA SER A 393 15.46 9.20 1.83
C SER A 393 16.03 10.60 2.02
N LEU A 394 15.17 11.60 2.21
CA LEU A 394 15.53 13.00 2.45
C LEU A 394 15.29 13.40 3.93
N GLY A 395 15.34 12.45 4.85
CA GLY A 395 15.11 12.74 6.26
C GLY A 395 13.67 13.17 6.60
N TRP A 396 12.69 12.71 5.82
CA TRP A 396 11.28 13.07 5.93
C TRP A 396 10.97 14.53 5.53
N MET A 397 11.82 15.13 4.72
CA MET A 397 11.60 16.42 4.09
C MET A 397 11.06 16.25 2.67
N SER A 398 10.40 17.29 2.16
CA SER A 398 10.13 17.43 0.72
C SER A 398 11.43 17.73 -0.03
N PRO A 399 11.47 17.56 -1.36
CA PRO A 399 12.67 17.93 -2.13
C PRO A 399 13.14 19.37 -1.91
N ASN A 400 12.23 20.33 -1.91
CA ASN A 400 12.58 21.73 -1.73
C ASN A 400 13.00 22.04 -0.28
N GLU A 401 12.34 21.47 0.74
CA GLU A 401 12.80 21.56 2.13
C GLU A 401 14.20 20.99 2.30
N TYR A 402 14.50 19.86 1.67
CA TYR A 402 15.81 19.24 1.72
C TYR A 402 16.88 20.11 1.08
N ARG A 403 16.61 20.73 -0.10
CA ARG A 403 17.52 21.70 -0.70
C ARG A 403 17.79 22.88 0.21
N ARG A 404 16.74 23.49 0.76
CA ARG A 404 16.89 24.64 1.68
C ARG A 404 17.68 24.27 2.92
N SER A 405 17.50 23.07 3.48
CA SER A 405 18.28 22.61 4.65
C SER A 405 19.77 22.45 4.37
N LEU A 406 20.15 22.30 3.11
CA LEU A 406 21.54 22.22 2.67
C LEU A 406 22.08 23.54 2.08
N GLY A 407 21.31 24.63 2.14
CA GLY A 407 21.70 25.93 1.61
C GLY A 407 21.57 26.09 0.09
N TYR A 408 20.87 25.17 -0.60
CA TYR A 408 20.58 25.31 -2.02
C TYR A 408 19.30 26.10 -2.26
N ALA A 409 19.25 26.83 -3.37
CA ALA A 409 18.00 27.39 -3.89
C ALA A 409 17.01 26.25 -4.25
N ALA A 410 15.72 26.46 -4.01
CA ALA A 410 14.67 25.47 -4.18
C ALA A 410 13.54 25.99 -5.08
#